data_fbffa83a0348d3ea1b8e0ce6bc821e69
#
_entry.id   fbffa83a0348d3ea1b8e0ce6bc821e69
#
_cell.length_a   1.000
_cell.length_b   1.000
_cell.length_c   1.000
_cell.angle_alpha   90.00
_cell.angle_beta   90.00
_cell.angle_gamma   90.00
#
_symmetry.space_group_name_H-M   'P 1'
#
loop_
_entity.id
_entity.type
_entity.pdbx_description
1 polymer ?
#
loop_
_entity_poly.entity_id
_entity_poly.type
_entity_poly.pdbx_seq_one_letter_code
_entity_poly.pdbx_strand_id
1 'polypeptide(L)'
;MNLELFTELAGGLDHPEGIALGPDGLVYAGGEAGQIYAIAPDGTVEQIASTGGFMYGVVTDGDGNIYGCDFGRAQVSRISGSGAIQRYSNGTPDHPFRVPNFAAFDDDGNLYVTDSGGWADDDGLVYRVAPGGSTVVWSHEVPRFPNGCCLSAEGDWLYVIESRGRCISRIAIGDDGSAGPPEVAVELPGCQPDGIALAEDGTMFVGCYRPDRIYRIPPGGQPEILAEDPDGVVLNQPTNVAFVGPELDRLAVSSLGGWSVMVADVGAIGLALRYPKVGW
;
A
#
# COMPACT_ATOMS: atom_id res chain seq x y z
N MET A 1 -1.54 10.76 20.84
CA MET A 1 -2.65 11.13 21.11
C MET A 1 -3.41 11.52 19.90
N ASN A 2 -4.37 12.34 19.84
CA ASN A 2 -5.27 12.56 18.67
C ASN A 2 -6.01 11.29 18.19
N LEU A 3 -6.15 10.26 19.04
CA LEU A 3 -6.90 9.05 18.69
C LEU A 3 -8.40 9.34 18.46
N GLU A 4 -8.90 10.40 19.07
CA GLU A 4 -10.27 10.89 18.93
C GLU A 4 -10.62 11.36 17.49
N LEU A 5 -9.61 11.58 16.63
CA LEU A 5 -9.82 11.87 15.22
C LEU A 5 -10.27 10.63 14.43
N PHE A 6 -9.90 9.44 14.92
CA PHE A 6 -10.15 8.19 14.20
C PHE A 6 -11.50 7.59 14.59
N THR A 7 -12.31 7.28 13.61
CA THR A 7 -13.58 6.57 13.77
C THR A 7 -13.57 5.33 12.90
N GLU A 8 -14.25 4.26 13.33
CA GLU A 8 -14.39 3.07 12.52
C GLU A 8 -15.25 3.35 11.28
N LEU A 9 -14.71 3.07 10.09
CA LEU A 9 -15.46 3.03 8.85
C LEU A 9 -16.13 1.65 8.69
N ALA A 10 -15.36 0.58 8.90
CA ALA A 10 -15.84 -0.78 8.76
C ALA A 10 -15.11 -1.71 9.73
N GLY A 11 -15.84 -2.64 10.35
CA GLY A 11 -15.31 -3.64 11.26
C GLY A 11 -15.69 -5.06 10.85
N GLY A 12 -15.13 -6.06 11.54
CA GLY A 12 -15.39 -7.47 11.28
C GLY A 12 -14.68 -8.01 10.03
N LEU A 13 -13.63 -7.32 9.59
CA LEU A 13 -12.76 -7.76 8.51
C LEU A 13 -11.72 -8.76 9.05
N ASP A 14 -11.30 -9.72 8.22
CA ASP A 14 -10.28 -10.69 8.63
C ASP A 14 -8.87 -10.11 8.43
N HIS A 15 -8.28 -9.50 9.47
CA HIS A 15 -6.92 -8.95 9.47
C HIS A 15 -6.62 -8.09 8.23
N PRO A 16 -7.35 -6.97 8.01
CA PRO A 16 -7.14 -6.13 6.84
C PRO A 16 -5.75 -5.53 6.87
N GLU A 17 -4.97 -5.78 5.82
CA GLU A 17 -3.59 -5.33 5.74
C GLU A 17 -3.44 -4.18 4.74
N GLY A 18 -3.72 -4.38 3.47
CA GLY A 18 -3.69 -3.34 2.44
C GLY A 18 -5.06 -2.74 2.17
N ILE A 19 -5.10 -1.44 1.93
CA ILE A 19 -6.31 -0.70 1.55
C ILE A 19 -6.05 0.22 0.36
N ALA A 20 -7.05 0.40 -0.50
CA ALA A 20 -7.03 1.37 -1.60
C ALA A 20 -8.42 1.90 -1.90
N LEU A 21 -8.51 3.16 -2.33
CA LEU A 21 -9.72 3.70 -2.93
C LEU A 21 -9.82 3.22 -4.38
N GLY A 22 -11.00 2.78 -4.80
CA GLY A 22 -11.28 2.45 -6.19
C GLY A 22 -11.85 3.64 -6.98
N PRO A 23 -11.83 3.58 -8.33
CA PRO A 23 -12.39 4.62 -9.17
C PRO A 23 -13.92 4.75 -9.04
N ASP A 24 -14.57 3.76 -8.46
CA ASP A 24 -16.01 3.72 -8.14
C ASP A 24 -16.34 4.34 -6.78
N GLY A 25 -15.34 4.79 -6.02
CA GLY A 25 -15.48 5.40 -4.71
C GLY A 25 -15.60 4.40 -3.55
N LEU A 26 -15.46 3.10 -3.82
CA LEU A 26 -15.38 2.07 -2.78
C LEU A 26 -13.95 1.97 -2.23
N VAL A 27 -13.81 1.64 -0.96
CA VAL A 27 -12.53 1.28 -0.36
C VAL A 27 -12.38 -0.23 -0.44
N TYR A 28 -11.28 -0.68 -1.06
CA TYR A 28 -10.95 -2.09 -1.15
C TYR A 28 -9.94 -2.46 -0.08
N ALA A 29 -10.13 -3.61 0.57
CA ALA A 29 -9.22 -4.14 1.57
C ALA A 29 -8.93 -5.62 1.33
N GLY A 30 -7.69 -6.04 1.62
CA GLY A 30 -7.28 -7.45 1.62
C GLY A 30 -7.46 -8.08 2.99
N GLY A 31 -7.56 -9.43 3.06
CA GLY A 31 -7.68 -10.19 4.30
C GLY A 31 -6.72 -11.40 4.38
N GLU A 32 -6.53 -11.95 5.60
CA GLU A 32 -5.56 -13.01 5.89
C GLU A 32 -5.88 -14.34 5.20
N ALA A 33 -7.16 -14.65 4.96
CA ALA A 33 -7.55 -15.82 4.17
C ALA A 33 -7.77 -15.47 2.68
N GLY A 34 -7.10 -14.42 2.19
CA GLY A 34 -7.12 -14.01 0.79
C GLY A 34 -8.41 -13.32 0.36
N GLN A 35 -9.21 -12.86 1.30
CA GLN A 35 -10.44 -12.11 1.01
C GLN A 35 -10.11 -10.79 0.33
N ILE A 36 -11.03 -10.35 -0.51
CA ILE A 36 -11.13 -8.98 -1.00
C ILE A 36 -12.47 -8.44 -0.55
N TYR A 37 -12.42 -7.38 0.23
CA TYR A 37 -13.58 -6.64 0.70
C TYR A 37 -13.76 -5.37 -0.10
N ALA A 38 -15.01 -5.05 -0.43
CA ALA A 38 -15.44 -3.74 -0.91
C ALA A 38 -16.22 -3.05 0.21
N ILE A 39 -15.81 -1.85 0.58
CA ILE A 39 -16.36 -1.08 1.69
C ILE A 39 -16.95 0.21 1.13
N ALA A 40 -18.25 0.38 1.30
CA ALA A 40 -18.95 1.58 0.88
C ALA A 40 -18.69 2.77 1.84
N PRO A 41 -18.92 4.02 1.40
CA PRO A 41 -18.73 5.19 2.24
C PRO A 41 -19.57 5.21 3.53
N ASP A 42 -20.65 4.44 3.58
CA ASP A 42 -21.51 4.28 4.78
C ASP A 42 -21.04 3.14 5.70
N GLY A 43 -19.91 2.49 5.38
CA GLY A 43 -19.35 1.38 6.15
C GLY A 43 -19.93 0.00 5.81
N THR A 44 -20.83 -0.09 4.83
CA THR A 44 -21.31 -1.41 4.37
C THR A 44 -20.17 -2.20 3.73
N VAL A 45 -19.98 -3.45 4.16
CA VAL A 45 -18.93 -4.35 3.70
C VAL A 45 -19.51 -5.47 2.85
N GLU A 46 -18.89 -5.72 1.70
CA GLU A 46 -19.14 -6.90 0.86
C GLU A 46 -17.82 -7.63 0.61
N GLN A 47 -17.78 -8.95 0.87
CA GLN A 47 -16.67 -9.78 0.41
C GLN A 47 -16.94 -10.19 -1.04
N ILE A 48 -16.19 -9.63 -1.98
CA ILE A 48 -16.38 -9.85 -3.42
C ILE A 48 -15.60 -11.05 -3.96
N ALA A 49 -14.52 -11.43 -3.30
CA ALA A 49 -13.69 -12.57 -3.71
C ALA A 49 -12.90 -13.14 -2.53
N SER A 50 -12.29 -14.32 -2.72
CA SER A 50 -11.21 -14.83 -1.88
C SER A 50 -10.29 -15.72 -2.71
N THR A 51 -8.99 -15.45 -2.64
CA THR A 51 -7.96 -16.28 -3.29
C THR A 51 -7.62 -17.52 -2.47
N GLY A 52 -7.93 -17.51 -1.16
CA GLY A 52 -7.48 -18.52 -0.21
C GLY A 52 -5.99 -18.43 0.11
N GLY A 53 -5.36 -17.30 -0.22
CA GLY A 53 -3.98 -16.98 0.16
C GLY A 53 -3.92 -16.08 1.40
N PHE A 54 -3.07 -15.05 1.36
CA PHE A 54 -3.07 -13.94 2.31
C PHE A 54 -2.84 -12.65 1.51
N MET A 55 -3.82 -11.78 1.51
CA MET A 55 -3.81 -10.57 0.71
C MET A 55 -3.18 -9.42 1.49
N TYR A 56 -2.00 -9.00 1.05
CA TYR A 56 -1.31 -7.80 1.55
C TYR A 56 -1.83 -6.55 0.81
N GLY A 57 -0.98 -5.81 0.14
CA GLY A 57 -1.38 -4.60 -0.57
C GLY A 57 -2.40 -4.83 -1.69
N VAL A 58 -3.31 -3.90 -1.86
CA VAL A 58 -4.30 -3.88 -2.94
C VAL A 58 -4.27 -2.55 -3.66
N VAL A 59 -4.44 -2.57 -4.99
CA VAL A 59 -4.61 -1.38 -5.84
C VAL A 59 -5.64 -1.69 -6.92
N THR A 60 -6.18 -0.65 -7.58
CA THR A 60 -7.21 -0.80 -8.60
C THR A 60 -6.79 -0.14 -9.90
N ASP A 61 -7.26 -0.67 -11.04
CA ASP A 61 -7.13 -0.03 -12.34
C ASP A 61 -8.37 0.80 -12.71
N GLY A 62 -8.32 1.51 -13.84
CA GLY A 62 -9.41 2.37 -14.32
C GLY A 62 -10.64 1.61 -14.83
N ASP A 63 -10.56 0.31 -15.00
CA ASP A 63 -11.68 -0.57 -15.35
C ASP A 63 -12.31 -1.24 -14.10
N GLY A 64 -11.82 -0.89 -12.90
CA GLY A 64 -12.32 -1.41 -11.62
C GLY A 64 -11.83 -2.83 -11.29
N ASN A 65 -10.75 -3.29 -11.93
CA ASN A 65 -10.11 -4.52 -11.48
C ASN A 65 -9.20 -4.24 -10.30
N ILE A 66 -9.14 -5.18 -9.36
CA ILE A 66 -8.30 -5.13 -8.18
C ILE A 66 -7.05 -5.98 -8.43
N TYR A 67 -5.88 -5.43 -8.09
CA TYR A 67 -4.61 -6.14 -8.11
C TYR A 67 -4.13 -6.28 -6.67
N GLY A 68 -4.05 -7.52 -6.20
CA GLY A 68 -3.68 -7.82 -4.83
C GLY A 68 -2.35 -8.56 -4.77
N CYS A 69 -1.47 -8.08 -3.89
CA CYS A 69 -0.24 -8.77 -3.52
C CYS A 69 -0.59 -9.95 -2.62
N ASP A 70 -0.70 -11.12 -3.22
CA ASP A 70 -1.12 -12.35 -2.55
C ASP A 70 0.12 -13.08 -2.01
N PHE A 71 0.51 -12.75 -0.79
CA PHE A 71 1.63 -13.38 -0.09
C PHE A 71 1.45 -14.88 0.03
N GLY A 72 0.25 -15.34 0.40
CA GLY A 72 -0.02 -16.76 0.60
C GLY A 72 0.14 -17.60 -0.68
N ARG A 73 0.08 -16.96 -1.86
CA ARG A 73 0.27 -17.59 -3.17
C ARG A 73 1.55 -17.16 -3.88
N ALA A 74 2.33 -16.26 -3.29
CA ALA A 74 3.53 -15.68 -3.87
C ALA A 74 3.28 -15.13 -5.30
N GLN A 75 2.25 -14.30 -5.46
CA GLN A 75 1.85 -13.73 -6.75
C GLN A 75 1.13 -12.40 -6.58
N VAL A 76 1.03 -11.65 -7.66
CA VAL A 76 0.01 -10.61 -7.80
C VAL A 76 -1.21 -11.24 -8.47
N SER A 77 -2.34 -11.19 -7.78
CA SER A 77 -3.64 -11.66 -8.27
C SER A 77 -4.42 -10.49 -8.86
N ARG A 78 -5.00 -10.65 -10.06
CA ARG A 78 -5.99 -9.72 -10.62
C ARG A 78 -7.39 -10.27 -10.37
N ILE A 79 -8.24 -9.45 -9.79
CA ILE A 79 -9.62 -9.78 -9.46
C ILE A 79 -10.52 -8.81 -10.24
N SER A 80 -11.42 -9.35 -11.07
CA SER A 80 -12.40 -8.51 -11.78
C SER A 80 -13.53 -8.06 -10.84
N GLY A 81 -14.26 -7.02 -11.23
CA GLY A 81 -15.46 -6.57 -10.50
C GLY A 81 -16.55 -7.67 -10.34
N SER A 82 -16.50 -8.75 -11.12
CA SER A 82 -17.36 -9.93 -10.96
C SER A 82 -16.81 -11.00 -10.01
N GLY A 83 -15.65 -10.75 -9.39
CA GLY A 83 -14.97 -11.67 -8.49
C GLY A 83 -14.13 -12.76 -9.19
N ALA A 84 -13.96 -12.72 -10.52
CA ALA A 84 -13.10 -13.66 -11.22
C ALA A 84 -11.62 -13.39 -10.90
N ILE A 85 -10.90 -14.42 -10.49
CA ILE A 85 -9.51 -14.32 -10.03
C ILE A 85 -8.58 -14.91 -11.08
N GLN A 86 -7.53 -14.19 -11.41
CA GLN A 86 -6.46 -14.60 -12.32
C GLN A 86 -5.09 -14.22 -11.73
N ARG A 87 -4.07 -15.03 -12.02
CA ARG A 87 -2.70 -14.65 -11.70
C ARG A 87 -2.25 -13.59 -12.71
N TYR A 88 -1.85 -12.42 -12.23
CA TYR A 88 -1.31 -11.34 -13.05
C TYR A 88 0.21 -11.49 -13.22
N SER A 89 0.93 -11.69 -12.12
CA SER A 89 2.37 -11.96 -12.13
C SER A 89 2.77 -12.87 -10.96
N ASN A 90 3.87 -13.59 -11.10
CA ASN A 90 4.53 -14.34 -10.02
C ASN A 90 6.04 -14.06 -9.95
N GLY A 91 6.45 -12.87 -10.40
CA GLY A 91 7.84 -12.49 -10.51
C GLY A 91 8.48 -12.93 -11.82
N THR A 92 9.79 -13.11 -11.82
CA THR A 92 10.55 -13.61 -12.98
C THR A 92 10.99 -15.07 -12.74
N PRO A 93 11.38 -15.81 -13.79
CA PRO A 93 11.88 -17.20 -13.62
C PRO A 93 13.07 -17.31 -12.68
N ASP A 94 13.98 -16.32 -12.71
CA ASP A 94 15.19 -16.33 -11.87
C ASP A 94 14.94 -15.71 -10.48
N HIS A 95 13.93 -14.85 -10.37
CA HIS A 95 13.50 -14.19 -9.14
C HIS A 95 11.98 -14.28 -9.03
N PRO A 96 11.41 -15.44 -8.64
CA PRO A 96 9.99 -15.55 -8.35
C PRO A 96 9.65 -14.72 -7.11
N PHE A 97 8.42 -14.21 -7.02
CA PHE A 97 7.95 -13.56 -5.80
C PHE A 97 8.07 -14.49 -4.59
N ARG A 98 8.44 -13.91 -3.46
CA ARG A 98 8.51 -14.59 -2.17
C ARG A 98 7.50 -13.99 -1.18
N VAL A 99 7.52 -12.69 -1.03
CA VAL A 99 6.66 -11.92 -0.14
C VAL A 99 6.19 -10.67 -0.89
N PRO A 100 5.39 -10.80 -1.99
CA PRO A 100 4.83 -9.63 -2.64
C PRO A 100 3.98 -8.88 -1.62
N ASN A 101 4.34 -7.62 -1.36
CA ASN A 101 3.81 -6.89 -0.22
C ASN A 101 2.87 -5.76 -0.67
N PHE A 102 3.35 -4.82 -1.44
CA PHE A 102 2.55 -3.69 -1.87
C PHE A 102 2.77 -3.36 -3.36
N ALA A 103 1.89 -2.52 -3.92
CA ALA A 103 2.03 -2.13 -5.32
C ALA A 103 1.51 -0.71 -5.58
N ALA A 104 2.01 -0.10 -6.67
CA ALA A 104 1.54 1.18 -7.17
C ALA A 104 1.56 1.20 -8.70
N PHE A 105 0.51 1.71 -9.34
CA PHE A 105 0.46 1.92 -10.78
C PHE A 105 1.07 3.25 -11.19
N ASP A 106 1.79 3.26 -12.34
CA ASP A 106 2.06 4.48 -13.06
C ASP A 106 0.95 4.77 -14.11
N ASP A 107 1.06 5.91 -14.80
CA ASP A 107 0.06 6.34 -15.78
C ASP A 107 0.07 5.47 -17.07
N ASP A 108 1.17 4.77 -17.34
CA ASP A 108 1.32 3.85 -18.48
C ASP A 108 0.80 2.43 -18.15
N GLY A 109 0.34 2.21 -16.92
CA GLY A 109 -0.19 0.93 -16.46
C GLY A 109 0.88 -0.08 -16.01
N ASN A 110 2.12 0.36 -15.83
CA ASN A 110 3.08 -0.49 -15.17
C ASN A 110 2.78 -0.53 -13.66
N LEU A 111 2.90 -1.73 -13.09
CA LEU A 111 2.71 -1.96 -11.68
C LEU A 111 4.09 -2.15 -11.01
N TYR A 112 4.47 -1.22 -10.16
CA TYR A 112 5.63 -1.40 -9.28
C TYR A 112 5.20 -2.24 -8.09
N VAL A 113 5.91 -3.33 -7.82
CA VAL A 113 5.58 -4.29 -6.75
C VAL A 113 6.78 -4.44 -5.83
N THR A 114 6.59 -4.20 -4.55
CA THR A 114 7.58 -4.51 -3.53
C THR A 114 7.48 -5.98 -3.13
N ASP A 115 8.60 -6.67 -3.10
CA ASP A 115 8.73 -8.02 -2.51
C ASP A 115 9.65 -7.91 -1.31
N SER A 116 9.09 -8.13 -0.13
CA SER A 116 9.82 -7.86 1.12
C SER A 116 10.98 -8.80 1.37
N GLY A 117 11.00 -9.97 0.73
CA GLY A 117 12.01 -10.99 1.04
C GLY A 117 11.91 -11.53 2.46
N GLY A 118 13.03 -11.92 3.04
CA GLY A 118 13.10 -12.38 4.42
C GLY A 118 13.27 -11.23 5.40
N TRP A 119 12.58 -11.28 6.56
CA TRP A 119 12.70 -10.22 7.57
C TRP A 119 14.14 -10.01 8.06
N ALA A 120 14.92 -11.08 8.20
CA ALA A 120 16.29 -11.01 8.69
C ALA A 120 17.34 -10.82 7.56
N ASP A 121 16.92 -10.93 6.31
CA ASP A 121 17.77 -10.92 5.14
C ASP A 121 17.73 -9.55 4.45
N ASP A 122 18.78 -9.18 3.73
CA ASP A 122 18.80 -8.00 2.86
C ASP A 122 18.57 -8.44 1.42
N ASP A 123 17.41 -9.06 1.16
CA ASP A 123 17.09 -9.72 -0.11
C ASP A 123 15.72 -9.28 -0.70
N GLY A 124 15.18 -8.19 -0.20
CA GLY A 124 13.97 -7.57 -0.77
C GLY A 124 14.24 -6.99 -2.16
N LEU A 125 13.19 -6.94 -2.98
CA LEU A 125 13.24 -6.50 -4.37
C LEU A 125 12.08 -5.56 -4.69
N VAL A 126 12.28 -4.72 -5.71
CA VAL A 126 11.17 -4.02 -6.36
C VAL A 126 11.07 -4.53 -7.79
N TYR A 127 9.88 -4.95 -8.19
CA TYR A 127 9.59 -5.38 -9.55
C TYR A 127 8.79 -4.32 -10.31
N ARG A 128 8.92 -4.34 -11.64
CA ARG A 128 8.02 -3.64 -12.55
C ARG A 128 7.31 -4.67 -13.41
N VAL A 129 5.99 -4.64 -13.35
CA VAL A 129 5.10 -5.52 -14.13
C VAL A 129 4.43 -4.65 -15.18
N ALA A 130 4.76 -4.88 -16.43
CA ALA A 130 4.13 -4.18 -17.54
C ALA A 130 2.67 -4.64 -17.77
N PRO A 131 1.83 -3.85 -18.46
CA PRO A 131 0.52 -4.31 -18.91
C PRO A 131 0.58 -5.68 -19.55
N GLY A 132 -0.33 -6.59 -19.15
CA GLY A 132 -0.30 -8.00 -19.57
C GLY A 132 0.60 -8.91 -18.73
N GLY A 133 1.22 -8.42 -17.64
CA GLY A 133 1.88 -9.25 -16.62
C GLY A 133 3.37 -9.55 -16.88
N SER A 134 3.98 -8.99 -17.96
CA SER A 134 5.42 -9.15 -18.19
C SER A 134 6.22 -8.47 -17.07
N THR A 135 7.09 -9.21 -16.39
CA THR A 135 7.74 -8.79 -15.15
C THR A 135 9.24 -8.74 -15.29
N VAL A 136 9.84 -7.70 -14.73
CA VAL A 136 11.29 -7.56 -14.56
C VAL A 136 11.61 -7.21 -13.11
N VAL A 137 12.79 -7.59 -12.61
CA VAL A 137 13.33 -6.99 -11.39
C VAL A 137 13.74 -5.57 -11.74
N TRP A 138 13.15 -4.59 -11.08
CA TRP A 138 13.37 -3.18 -11.36
C TRP A 138 14.46 -2.57 -10.49
N SER A 139 14.51 -2.96 -9.18
CA SER A 139 15.58 -2.54 -8.28
C SER A 139 15.91 -3.62 -7.24
N HIS A 140 17.20 -3.75 -6.90
CA HIS A 140 17.72 -4.57 -5.81
C HIS A 140 18.22 -3.72 -4.63
N GLU A 141 18.09 -2.39 -4.70
CA GLU A 141 18.86 -1.49 -3.87
C GLU A 141 18.10 -0.94 -2.66
N VAL A 142 16.87 -1.43 -2.42
CA VAL A 142 16.06 -1.18 -1.22
C VAL A 142 15.73 -2.51 -0.53
N PRO A 143 16.75 -3.29 -0.08
CA PRO A 143 16.55 -4.70 0.27
C PRO A 143 16.04 -4.93 1.69
N ARG A 144 15.91 -3.89 2.53
CA ARG A 144 15.66 -4.04 3.96
C ARG A 144 14.16 -4.14 4.28
N PHE A 145 13.49 -5.14 3.74
CA PHE A 145 12.07 -5.40 3.85
C PHE A 145 11.24 -4.27 3.22
N PRO A 146 11.32 -4.08 1.87
CA PRO A 146 10.47 -3.13 1.17
C PRO A 146 9.00 -3.50 1.35
N ASN A 147 8.21 -2.51 1.76
CA ASN A 147 6.82 -2.64 2.15
C ASN A 147 5.96 -1.66 1.33
N GLY A 148 5.15 -0.81 1.95
CA GLY A 148 4.34 0.17 1.26
C GLY A 148 5.12 1.02 0.28
N CYS A 149 4.53 1.33 -0.87
CA CYS A 149 5.13 2.20 -1.86
C CYS A 149 4.09 3.11 -2.51
N CYS A 150 4.54 4.27 -3.00
CA CYS A 150 3.70 5.20 -3.76
C CYS A 150 4.56 6.02 -4.73
N LEU A 151 3.93 6.53 -5.78
CA LEU A 151 4.59 7.43 -6.73
C LEU A 151 4.47 8.89 -6.29
N SER A 152 5.48 9.71 -6.62
CA SER A 152 5.39 11.17 -6.55
C SER A 152 4.26 11.71 -7.42
N ALA A 153 3.87 12.96 -7.22
CA ALA A 153 2.81 13.60 -8.01
C ALA A 153 3.15 13.61 -9.51
N GLU A 154 4.38 13.88 -9.85
CA GLU A 154 4.91 13.91 -11.22
C GLU A 154 5.15 12.49 -11.80
N GLY A 155 5.21 11.45 -10.94
CA GLY A 155 5.49 10.08 -11.34
C GLY A 155 6.96 9.79 -11.63
N ASP A 156 7.85 10.69 -11.25
CA ASP A 156 9.30 10.60 -11.47
C ASP A 156 10.08 9.96 -10.33
N TRP A 157 9.40 9.69 -9.19
CA TRP A 157 9.94 8.99 -8.04
C TRP A 157 9.00 7.88 -7.55
N LEU A 158 9.59 6.75 -7.19
CA LEU A 158 8.93 5.72 -6.37
C LEU A 158 9.44 5.85 -4.93
N TYR A 159 8.55 6.17 -4.00
CA TYR A 159 8.82 6.08 -2.56
C TYR A 159 8.57 4.65 -2.10
N VAL A 160 9.48 4.10 -1.31
CA VAL A 160 9.43 2.74 -0.77
C VAL A 160 9.71 2.77 0.73
N ILE A 161 8.80 2.24 1.52
CA ILE A 161 9.05 1.97 2.93
C ILE A 161 10.01 0.79 3.05
N GLU A 162 11.10 0.98 3.78
CA GLU A 162 11.95 -0.12 4.25
C GLU A 162 11.68 -0.36 5.74
N SER A 163 10.78 -1.32 6.07
CA SER A 163 10.33 -1.53 7.45
C SER A 163 11.47 -1.87 8.40
N ARG A 164 12.36 -2.78 7.98
CA ARG A 164 13.55 -3.13 8.77
C ARG A 164 14.63 -2.04 8.70
N GLY A 165 14.68 -1.31 7.59
CA GLY A 165 15.53 -0.13 7.43
C GLY A 165 15.08 1.05 8.30
N ARG A 166 13.82 1.08 8.70
CA ARG A 166 13.20 2.18 9.44
C ARG A 166 13.36 3.51 8.73
N CYS A 167 13.07 3.50 7.44
CA CYS A 167 13.18 4.70 6.61
C CYS A 167 12.21 4.63 5.44
N ILE A 168 12.05 5.76 4.79
CA ILE A 168 11.45 5.89 3.47
C ILE A 168 12.61 6.14 2.51
N SER A 169 12.82 5.23 1.58
CA SER A 169 13.72 5.40 0.45
C SER A 169 12.94 5.91 -0.76
N ARG A 170 13.59 6.65 -1.67
CA ARG A 170 13.02 6.98 -2.97
C ARG A 170 13.97 6.60 -4.08
N ILE A 171 13.41 6.17 -5.20
CA ILE A 171 14.14 5.73 -6.39
C ILE A 171 13.65 6.57 -7.56
N ALA A 172 14.54 7.26 -8.25
CA ALA A 172 14.18 8.00 -9.46
C ALA A 172 13.76 7.05 -10.57
N ILE A 173 12.71 7.43 -11.31
CA ILE A 173 12.24 6.71 -12.50
C ILE A 173 12.76 7.48 -13.71
N GLY A 174 13.65 6.86 -14.49
CA GLY A 174 14.19 7.47 -15.71
C GLY A 174 13.14 7.57 -16.83
N ASP A 175 13.38 8.42 -17.83
CA ASP A 175 12.50 8.59 -18.98
C ASP A 175 12.26 7.27 -19.77
N ASP A 176 13.17 6.32 -19.66
CA ASP A 176 13.05 4.96 -20.23
C ASP A 176 12.40 3.96 -19.26
N GLY A 177 11.97 4.42 -18.09
CA GLY A 177 11.40 3.61 -17.02
C GLY A 177 12.43 2.83 -16.21
N SER A 178 13.73 3.08 -16.34
CA SER A 178 14.77 2.46 -15.54
C SER A 178 14.84 3.01 -14.13
N ALA A 179 15.32 2.21 -13.16
CA ALA A 179 15.55 2.66 -11.80
C ALA A 179 16.86 3.45 -11.70
N GLY A 180 16.80 4.61 -11.08
CA GLY A 180 17.97 5.33 -10.60
C GLY A 180 18.50 4.76 -9.28
N PRO A 181 19.62 5.28 -8.75
CA PRO A 181 20.09 4.90 -7.42
C PRO A 181 19.11 5.40 -6.35
N PRO A 182 18.87 4.61 -5.29
CA PRO A 182 18.02 5.04 -4.19
C PRO A 182 18.70 6.08 -3.32
N GLU A 183 17.88 6.90 -2.69
CA GLU A 183 18.30 7.78 -1.60
C GLU A 183 17.31 7.70 -0.44
N VAL A 184 17.80 7.82 0.79
CA VAL A 184 16.93 7.90 1.97
C VAL A 184 16.27 9.27 2.00
N ALA A 185 14.96 9.30 1.82
CA ALA A 185 14.17 10.52 1.88
C ALA A 185 13.86 10.93 3.32
N VAL A 186 13.54 9.93 4.18
CA VAL A 186 13.17 10.17 5.60
C VAL A 186 13.64 9.00 6.46
N GLU A 187 14.28 9.32 7.58
CA GLU A 187 14.57 8.34 8.63
C GLU A 187 13.41 8.29 9.64
N LEU A 188 13.03 7.08 10.05
CA LEU A 188 11.96 6.81 11.00
C LEU A 188 12.46 5.93 12.17
N PRO A 189 13.39 6.43 12.99
CA PRO A 189 13.98 5.62 14.03
C PRO A 189 12.96 5.24 15.11
N GLY A 190 13.07 4.00 15.62
CA GLY A 190 12.24 3.53 16.74
C GLY A 190 10.83 3.07 16.33
N CYS A 191 10.56 2.92 15.03
CA CYS A 191 9.30 2.32 14.56
C CYS A 191 9.56 1.27 13.47
N GLN A 192 8.53 0.53 13.10
CA GLN A 192 8.46 -0.34 11.93
C GLN A 192 7.43 0.28 10.99
N PRO A 193 7.85 1.18 10.08
CA PRO A 193 6.95 1.79 9.12
C PRO A 193 6.46 0.73 8.14
N ASP A 194 5.24 0.88 7.66
CA ASP A 194 4.53 -0.13 6.88
C ASP A 194 3.97 0.44 5.57
N GLY A 195 2.86 1.16 5.60
CA GLY A 195 2.23 1.78 4.45
C GLY A 195 2.47 3.28 4.36
N ILE A 196 2.31 3.84 3.16
CA ILE A 196 2.53 5.26 2.86
C ILE A 196 1.46 5.80 1.92
N ALA A 197 0.98 7.01 2.19
CA ALA A 197 0.16 7.80 1.27
C ALA A 197 0.68 9.24 1.19
N LEU A 198 0.50 9.87 0.02
CA LEU A 198 0.87 11.27 -0.20
C LEU A 198 -0.36 12.16 -0.23
N ALA A 199 -0.23 13.36 0.33
CA ALA A 199 -1.14 14.47 0.10
C ALA A 199 -0.71 15.29 -1.13
N GLU A 200 -1.62 16.11 -1.66
CA GLU A 200 -1.36 16.98 -2.82
C GLU A 200 -0.19 17.96 -2.61
N ASP A 201 0.02 18.40 -1.37
CA ASP A 201 1.11 19.30 -0.99
C ASP A 201 2.47 18.58 -0.81
N GLY A 202 2.51 17.27 -1.04
CA GLY A 202 3.67 16.41 -0.84
C GLY A 202 3.90 15.94 0.59
N THR A 203 2.99 16.23 1.52
CA THR A 203 3.03 15.66 2.88
C THR A 203 2.84 14.15 2.81
N MET A 204 3.70 13.40 3.49
CA MET A 204 3.60 11.94 3.59
C MET A 204 2.86 11.57 4.87
N PHE A 205 1.96 10.58 4.76
CA PHE A 205 1.33 9.90 5.89
C PHE A 205 1.80 8.47 5.92
N VAL A 206 2.26 8.01 7.09
CA VAL A 206 2.89 6.68 7.23
C VAL A 206 2.26 5.93 8.38
N GLY A 207 1.73 4.74 8.09
CA GLY A 207 1.33 3.77 9.08
C GLY A 207 2.55 3.07 9.68
N CYS A 208 2.54 2.86 10.99
CA CYS A 208 3.60 2.13 11.70
C CYS A 208 3.01 0.96 12.46
N TYR A 209 3.36 -0.24 12.03
CA TYR A 209 2.92 -1.49 12.66
C TYR A 209 3.34 -1.61 14.14
N ARG A 210 4.55 -1.08 14.49
CA ARG A 210 5.07 -1.05 15.86
C ARG A 210 6.04 0.11 16.06
N PRO A 211 5.86 0.93 17.10
CA PRO A 211 4.64 1.05 17.92
C PRO A 211 3.47 1.54 17.05
N ASP A 212 2.24 1.32 17.52
CA ASP A 212 1.02 1.68 16.80
C ASP A 212 0.94 3.20 16.63
N ARG A 213 1.33 3.69 15.43
CA ARG A 213 1.44 5.13 15.14
C ARG A 213 1.06 5.45 13.71
N ILE A 214 0.61 6.68 13.55
CA ILE A 214 0.54 7.34 12.24
C ILE A 214 1.46 8.54 12.30
N TYR A 215 2.36 8.65 11.33
CA TYR A 215 3.21 9.81 11.13
C TYR A 215 2.65 10.74 10.06
N ARG A 216 2.84 12.05 10.26
CA ARG A 216 2.73 13.10 9.26
C ARG A 216 4.12 13.67 9.03
N ILE A 217 4.52 13.79 7.76
CA ILE A 217 5.86 14.24 7.37
C ILE A 217 5.70 15.31 6.30
N PRO A 218 5.77 16.61 6.64
CA PRO A 218 5.72 17.67 5.66
C PRO A 218 6.90 17.61 4.67
N PRO A 219 6.77 18.15 3.45
CA PRO A 219 7.87 18.20 2.48
C PRO A 219 9.13 18.84 3.06
N GLY A 220 10.25 18.08 3.07
CA GLY A 220 11.53 18.53 3.66
C GLY A 220 11.51 18.73 5.18
N GLY A 221 10.40 18.37 5.84
CA GLY A 221 10.23 18.45 7.29
C GLY A 221 10.69 17.20 8.03
N GLN A 222 10.53 17.23 9.35
CA GLN A 222 10.79 16.08 10.21
C GLN A 222 9.51 15.28 10.44
N PRO A 223 9.61 13.95 10.72
CA PRO A 223 8.46 13.14 11.09
C PRO A 223 7.78 13.66 12.36
N GLU A 224 6.49 13.90 12.28
CA GLU A 224 5.62 14.28 13.39
C GLU A 224 4.67 13.13 13.71
N ILE A 225 4.51 12.78 14.98
CA ILE A 225 3.51 11.77 15.39
C ILE A 225 2.14 12.42 15.29
N LEU A 226 1.35 12.04 14.29
CA LEU A 226 -0.03 12.47 14.15
C LEU A 226 -0.92 11.80 15.20
N ALA A 227 -0.79 10.49 15.35
CA ALA A 227 -1.50 9.70 16.35
C ALA A 227 -0.62 8.57 16.87
N GLU A 228 -0.81 8.20 18.13
CA GLU A 228 -0.13 7.09 18.80
C GLU A 228 -1.12 6.36 19.70
N ASP A 229 -1.15 5.04 19.59
CA ASP A 229 -2.04 4.16 20.35
C ASP A 229 -1.25 3.10 21.13
N PRO A 230 -0.68 3.46 22.30
CA PRO A 230 0.14 2.55 23.08
C PRO A 230 -0.62 1.31 23.58
N ASP A 231 -1.93 1.43 23.72
CA ASP A 231 -2.79 0.37 24.26
C ASP A 231 -3.40 -0.51 23.15
N GLY A 232 -3.26 -0.12 21.89
CA GLY A 232 -3.77 -0.86 20.72
C GLY A 232 -5.30 -0.98 20.70
N VAL A 233 -6.01 0.08 21.10
CA VAL A 233 -7.48 0.06 21.20
C VAL A 233 -8.17 0.65 19.96
N VAL A 234 -7.56 1.64 19.34
CA VAL A 234 -8.13 2.36 18.18
C VAL A 234 -7.39 1.98 16.89
N LEU A 235 -6.07 2.15 16.87
CA LEU A 235 -5.26 1.86 15.69
C LEU A 235 -4.89 0.37 15.58
N ASN A 236 -4.55 -0.26 16.67
CA ASN A 236 -4.26 -1.69 16.83
C ASN A 236 -3.54 -2.33 15.63
N GLN A 237 -2.23 -2.14 15.56
CA GLN A 237 -1.37 -2.58 14.45
C GLN A 237 -1.76 -1.89 13.12
N PRO A 238 -1.62 -0.56 13.01
CA PRO A 238 -1.87 0.14 11.77
C PRO A 238 -0.83 -0.26 10.72
N THR A 239 -1.28 -0.81 9.61
CA THR A 239 -0.44 -1.20 8.49
C THR A 239 -0.51 -0.16 7.39
N ASN A 240 -1.51 -0.22 6.54
CA ASN A 240 -1.62 0.67 5.41
C ASN A 240 -2.48 1.91 5.66
N VAL A 241 -2.19 2.95 4.88
CA VAL A 241 -2.92 4.21 4.87
C VAL A 241 -3.29 4.59 3.44
N ALA A 242 -4.48 5.16 3.23
CA ALA A 242 -4.94 5.65 1.94
C ALA A 242 -5.87 6.85 2.12
N PHE A 243 -5.79 7.83 1.24
CA PHE A 243 -6.80 8.87 1.20
C PHE A 243 -8.08 8.37 0.52
N VAL A 244 -9.22 8.68 1.12
CA VAL A 244 -10.54 8.20 0.71
C VAL A 244 -11.57 9.33 0.74
N GLY A 245 -12.75 9.04 0.20
CA GLY A 245 -13.81 10.02 0.03
C GLY A 245 -13.75 10.72 -1.33
N PRO A 246 -14.83 11.38 -1.75
CA PRO A 246 -14.92 12.00 -3.08
C PRO A 246 -13.91 13.14 -3.28
N GLU A 247 -13.53 13.82 -2.21
CA GLU A 247 -12.55 14.92 -2.22
C GLU A 247 -11.17 14.49 -1.71
N LEU A 248 -10.95 13.19 -1.43
CA LEU A 248 -9.74 12.63 -0.83
C LEU A 248 -9.32 13.35 0.48
N ASP A 249 -10.29 13.80 1.24
CA ASP A 249 -10.11 14.61 2.45
C ASP A 249 -10.07 13.80 3.77
N ARG A 250 -10.17 12.47 3.66
CA ARG A 250 -10.12 11.57 4.81
C ARG A 250 -9.00 10.55 4.63
N LEU A 251 -8.22 10.34 5.68
CA LEU A 251 -7.21 9.28 5.73
C LEU A 251 -7.84 8.01 6.30
N ALA A 252 -7.90 6.95 5.49
CA ALA A 252 -8.22 5.61 5.95
C ALA A 252 -6.96 4.89 6.44
N VAL A 253 -7.12 4.06 7.46
CA VAL A 253 -6.05 3.26 8.08
C VAL A 253 -6.55 1.84 8.26
N SER A 254 -5.84 0.84 7.72
CA SER A 254 -6.10 -0.55 8.04
C SER A 254 -5.57 -0.87 9.45
N SER A 255 -6.44 -1.43 10.28
CA SER A 255 -6.16 -1.86 11.64
C SER A 255 -6.10 -3.40 11.64
N LEU A 256 -4.91 -3.95 11.43
CA LEU A 256 -4.70 -5.39 11.28
C LEU A 256 -5.21 -6.16 12.49
N GLY A 257 -4.75 -5.78 13.69
CA GLY A 257 -5.15 -6.42 14.94
C GLY A 257 -6.54 -6.02 15.42
N GLY A 258 -7.08 -4.90 14.93
CA GLY A 258 -8.43 -4.42 15.24
C GLY A 258 -9.52 -4.99 14.32
N TRP A 259 -9.13 -5.65 13.23
CA TRP A 259 -10.03 -6.24 12.23
C TRP A 259 -10.98 -5.21 11.62
N SER A 260 -10.45 -4.01 11.39
CA SER A 260 -11.24 -2.85 10.96
C SER A 260 -10.46 -1.93 10.03
N VAL A 261 -11.18 -1.04 9.38
CA VAL A 261 -10.65 0.14 8.71
C VAL A 261 -11.13 1.35 9.48
N MET A 262 -10.17 2.16 9.95
CA MET A 262 -10.42 3.43 10.62
C MET A 262 -10.32 4.58 9.61
N VAL A 263 -10.99 5.70 9.88
CA VAL A 263 -10.87 6.93 9.08
C VAL A 263 -10.75 8.15 9.98
N ALA A 264 -10.02 9.15 9.49
CA ALA A 264 -9.82 10.43 10.17
C ALA A 264 -9.77 11.59 9.17
N ASP A 265 -10.29 12.75 9.57
CA ASP A 265 -9.94 14.03 8.96
C ASP A 265 -8.59 14.48 9.52
N VAL A 266 -7.59 14.55 8.66
CA VAL A 266 -6.20 14.89 9.03
C VAL A 266 -5.80 16.30 8.57
N GLY A 267 -6.77 17.06 8.05
CA GLY A 267 -6.57 18.43 7.56
C GLY A 267 -5.69 18.49 6.31
N ALA A 268 -5.73 17.45 5.47
CA ALA A 268 -4.98 17.36 4.21
C ALA A 268 -5.86 16.73 3.13
N ILE A 269 -5.59 17.08 1.88
CA ILE A 269 -6.19 16.46 0.70
C ILE A 269 -5.18 15.47 0.11
N GLY A 270 -5.63 14.25 -0.17
CA GLY A 270 -4.80 13.20 -0.72
C GLY A 270 -4.41 13.47 -2.17
N LEU A 271 -3.20 13.03 -2.53
CA LEU A 271 -2.80 12.96 -3.92
C LEU A 271 -3.69 11.95 -4.65
N ALA A 272 -4.25 12.35 -5.78
CA ALA A 272 -5.10 11.46 -6.57
C ALA A 272 -4.33 10.20 -7.01
N LEU A 273 -4.96 9.04 -6.80
CA LEU A 273 -4.41 7.77 -7.24
C LEU A 273 -4.48 7.67 -8.77
N ARG A 274 -3.51 6.95 -9.35
CA ARG A 274 -3.49 6.64 -10.77
C ARG A 274 -4.36 5.42 -11.04
N TYR A 275 -5.28 5.58 -11.99
CA TYR A 275 -6.17 4.51 -12.45
C TYR A 275 -5.96 4.25 -13.94
N PRO A 276 -4.83 3.64 -14.34
CA PRO A 276 -4.58 3.34 -15.74
C PRO A 276 -5.56 2.29 -16.25
N LYS A 277 -5.81 2.29 -17.56
CA LYS A 277 -6.50 1.18 -18.21
C LYS A 277 -5.48 0.11 -18.58
N VAL A 278 -5.45 -0.94 -17.78
CA VAL A 278 -4.54 -2.07 -18.01
C VAL A 278 -5.25 -3.09 -18.89
N GLY A 279 -4.96 -3.05 -20.20
CA GLY A 279 -5.45 -4.07 -21.13
C GLY A 279 -4.97 -5.47 -20.73
N TRP A 280 -5.82 -6.47 -20.94
CA TRP A 280 -5.52 -7.87 -20.64
C TRP A 280 -5.50 -8.69 -21.93
#